data_d3b173fe49af75690581fa4424366087
#
_entry.id   d3b173fe49af75690581fa4424366087
#
_cell.length_a   1.000
_cell.length_b   1.000
_cell.length_c   1.000
_cell.angle_alpha   90.00
_cell.angle_beta   90.00
_cell.angle_gamma   90.00
#
_symmetry.space_group_name_H-M   'P 1'
#
loop_
_entity.id
_entity.type
_entity.pdbx_description
1 polymer ?
#
loop_
_entity_poly.entity_id
_entity_poly.type
_entity_poly.pdbx_seq_one_letter_code
_entity_poly.pdbx_strand_id
1 'polypeptide(L)'
;ACMLLMSALALSMTACGGKDNNGAASDNQQSTMESTAAGQETGEAGSTTAAQNPKDAAKALQSAKKAVTDALGDNYWPDSEIPGEMLNETYGVSAELYDAYMGEAPMISANVDTLLIIHAKDGKVEEVENALNAYRDSLVNDTMQYPMNLGKIQASRVERIGDYVCFVQLGADTSSVEEQGDEAVITYCQEQNELALEAIRQTLE
;
A
#
# COMPACT_ATOMS: atom_id res chain seq x y z
N ALA A 1 5.30 -13.08 -51.36
CA ALA A 1 5.26 -14.52 -51.09
C ALA A 1 4.95 -14.69 -49.62
N CYS A 2 3.73 -14.83 -49.23
CA CYS A 2 2.95 -16.01 -48.94
C CYS A 2 3.62 -16.99 -47.98
N MET A 3 3.14 -17.09 -46.74
CA MET A 3 2.55 -18.31 -46.24
C MET A 3 1.85 -18.10 -44.92
N LEU A 4 0.55 -18.26 -44.93
CA LEU A 4 -0.32 -18.53 -43.79
C LEU A 4 0.02 -19.91 -43.20
N LEU A 5 -0.07 -20.03 -41.88
CA LEU A 5 -0.36 -21.31 -41.23
C LEU A 5 -1.30 -21.07 -40.05
N MET A 6 -2.56 -21.38 -40.28
CA MET A 6 -3.59 -21.64 -39.26
C MET A 6 -3.31 -23.00 -38.62
N SER A 7 -3.50 -23.08 -37.30
CA SER A 7 -3.80 -24.34 -36.62
C SER A 7 -4.77 -24.08 -35.49
N ALA A 8 -6.00 -24.49 -35.75
CA ALA A 8 -7.05 -24.69 -34.75
C ALA A 8 -6.96 -26.12 -34.21
N LEU A 9 -7.36 -26.36 -32.98
CA LEU A 9 -7.96 -27.59 -32.41
C LEU A 9 -7.92 -27.43 -30.87
N ALA A 10 -8.84 -27.84 -30.08
CA ALA A 10 -10.21 -28.34 -30.11
C ALA A 10 -10.63 -28.50 -28.65
N LEU A 11 -11.89 -28.29 -28.38
CA LEU A 11 -12.59 -28.52 -27.12
C LEU A 11 -12.52 -29.99 -26.70
N SER A 12 -12.47 -30.22 -25.35
CA SER A 12 -13.12 -31.41 -24.79
C SER A 12 -13.74 -31.06 -23.44
N MET A 13 -15.07 -31.02 -23.46
CA MET A 13 -15.94 -31.10 -22.29
C MET A 13 -16.01 -32.56 -21.85
N THR A 14 -15.97 -32.77 -20.50
CA THR A 14 -16.52 -34.01 -19.95
C THR A 14 -17.28 -33.65 -18.68
N ALA A 15 -18.58 -33.74 -18.73
CA ALA A 15 -19.54 -33.75 -17.67
C ALA A 15 -19.92 -35.19 -17.32
N CYS A 16 -20.05 -35.47 -16.00
CA CYS A 16 -20.91 -36.49 -15.37
C CYS A 16 -20.71 -36.32 -13.86
N GLY A 17 -21.67 -36.09 -12.99
CA GLY A 17 -23.07 -36.51 -12.94
C GLY A 17 -23.28 -37.53 -11.80
N GLY A 18 -24.14 -37.25 -10.85
CA GLY A 18 -24.73 -38.19 -9.89
C GLY A 18 -24.33 -37.99 -8.41
N LYS A 19 -25.11 -37.51 -7.59
CA LYS A 19 -26.45 -37.74 -6.97
C LYS A 19 -26.43 -38.57 -5.67
N ASP A 20 -26.93 -37.90 -4.61
CA ASP A 20 -27.74 -38.34 -3.47
C ASP A 20 -27.21 -39.38 -2.46
N ASN A 21 -27.21 -39.12 -1.17
CA ASN A 21 -28.27 -39.21 -0.16
C ASN A 21 -27.75 -39.22 1.28
N ASN A 22 -28.22 -38.32 2.11
CA ASN A 22 -29.09 -38.50 3.29
C ASN A 22 -28.65 -39.39 4.46
N GLY A 23 -28.77 -38.83 5.69
CA GLY A 23 -28.94 -39.57 6.94
C GLY A 23 -28.13 -39.01 8.10
N ALA A 24 -28.62 -38.06 8.80
CA ALA A 24 -29.31 -38.07 10.09
C ALA A 24 -28.51 -38.54 11.31
N ALA A 25 -28.36 -37.56 12.21
CA ALA A 25 -28.66 -37.56 13.65
C ALA A 25 -27.74 -38.18 14.70
N SER A 26 -27.58 -37.36 15.73
CA SER A 26 -27.48 -37.65 17.17
C SER A 26 -26.13 -38.13 17.70
N ASP A 27 -25.67 -37.67 18.74
CA ASP A 27 -25.94 -37.11 20.02
C ASP A 27 -24.65 -37.05 20.87
N ASN A 28 -24.49 -35.96 21.56
CA ASN A 28 -24.14 -35.82 22.97
C ASN A 28 -23.00 -36.66 23.59
N GLN A 29 -21.97 -36.05 24.12
CA GLN A 29 -21.72 -35.95 25.56
C GLN A 29 -20.42 -35.23 25.92
N GLN A 30 -20.61 -34.26 26.71
CA GLN A 30 -19.83 -33.54 27.68
C GLN A 30 -18.97 -34.46 28.57
N SER A 31 -17.69 -34.12 28.77
CA SER A 31 -17.02 -34.41 30.04
C SER A 31 -15.88 -33.42 30.29
N THR A 32 -16.07 -32.72 31.38
CA THR A 32 -15.16 -31.89 32.16
C THR A 32 -14.06 -32.70 32.83
N MET A 33 -12.92 -32.03 33.07
CA MET A 33 -12.07 -31.88 34.28
C MET A 33 -10.62 -31.63 33.85
N GLU A 34 -10.15 -30.49 34.13
CA GLU A 34 -9.49 -29.92 35.33
C GLU A 34 -8.08 -30.47 35.63
N SER A 35 -7.15 -29.57 35.61
CA SER A 35 -6.26 -29.20 36.68
C SER A 35 -4.73 -29.30 36.46
N THR A 36 -4.10 -28.18 36.75
CA THR A 36 -2.80 -27.87 37.41
C THR A 36 -1.56 -27.94 36.54
N ALA A 37 -0.99 -26.83 36.29
CA ALA A 37 -0.16 -25.85 37.05
C ALA A 37 1.37 -26.06 36.94
N ALA A 38 2.04 -24.93 36.79
CA ALA A 38 3.44 -24.62 37.01
C ALA A 38 4.35 -24.94 35.82
N GLY A 39 5.04 -23.98 35.21
CA GLY A 39 5.69 -22.77 35.65
C GLY A 39 7.03 -22.71 34.97
N GLN A 40 7.36 -21.64 34.35
CA GLN A 40 8.58 -20.87 34.54
C GLN A 40 8.93 -20.03 33.32
N GLU A 41 9.11 -18.78 33.63
CA GLU A 41 9.57 -17.70 32.79
C GLU A 41 10.92 -17.98 32.13
N THR A 42 11.11 -17.44 30.92
CA THR A 42 12.15 -16.45 30.62
C THR A 42 12.17 -16.12 29.14
N GLY A 43 12.23 -14.84 28.81
CA GLY A 43 12.59 -14.40 27.46
C GLY A 43 11.72 -13.25 26.95
N GLU A 44 11.91 -12.10 27.57
CA GLU A 44 11.50 -10.81 27.05
C GLU A 44 12.29 -10.53 25.77
N ALA A 45 11.65 -10.71 24.63
CA ALA A 45 12.07 -10.12 23.36
C ALA A 45 11.00 -9.09 23.02
N GLY A 46 11.41 -7.81 22.98
CA GLY A 46 10.54 -6.69 22.71
C GLY A 46 9.72 -6.91 21.43
N SER A 47 8.45 -7.19 21.64
CA SER A 47 7.46 -7.17 20.58
C SER A 47 7.08 -5.71 20.39
N THR A 48 7.54 -5.10 19.33
CA THR A 48 6.95 -3.90 18.75
C THR A 48 5.48 -4.24 18.51
N THR A 49 4.61 -3.55 19.22
CA THR A 49 3.16 -3.77 19.19
C THR A 49 2.65 -3.23 17.84
N ALA A 50 2.57 -4.09 16.84
CA ALA A 50 1.81 -3.81 15.64
C ALA A 50 0.38 -3.44 16.06
N ALA A 51 -0.18 -2.40 15.46
CA ALA A 51 -1.54 -1.96 15.75
C ALA A 51 -2.52 -3.09 15.42
N GLN A 52 -3.00 -3.78 16.45
CA GLN A 52 -3.80 -4.99 16.33
C GLN A 52 -5.28 -4.69 16.07
N ASN A 53 -5.66 -3.41 15.93
CA ASN A 53 -7.05 -3.07 15.67
C ASN A 53 -7.16 -1.87 14.72
N PRO A 54 -8.17 -1.87 13.81
CA PRO A 54 -8.33 -0.82 12.79
C PRO A 54 -8.45 0.61 13.35
N LYS A 55 -8.92 0.79 14.59
CA LYS A 55 -9.01 2.11 15.20
C LYS A 55 -7.65 2.65 15.63
N ASP A 56 -6.78 1.78 16.11
CA ASP A 56 -5.42 2.16 16.50
C ASP A 56 -4.59 2.43 15.25
N ALA A 57 -4.76 1.63 14.19
CA ALA A 57 -4.19 1.87 12.89
C ALA A 57 -4.63 3.23 12.30
N ALA A 58 -5.92 3.53 12.32
CA ALA A 58 -6.42 4.82 11.84
C ALA A 58 -5.84 6.01 12.63
N LYS A 59 -5.66 5.89 13.94
CA LYS A 59 -5.01 6.92 14.77
C LYS A 59 -3.53 7.06 14.43
N ALA A 60 -2.83 5.96 14.25
CA ALA A 60 -1.42 5.94 13.86
C ALA A 60 -1.21 6.63 12.49
N LEU A 61 -2.08 6.33 11.52
CA LEU A 61 -2.08 6.96 10.19
C LEU A 61 -2.26 8.49 10.27
N GLN A 62 -3.19 8.98 11.10
CA GLN A 62 -3.38 10.42 11.29
C GLN A 62 -2.16 11.07 11.98
N SER A 63 -1.51 10.36 12.90
CA SER A 63 -0.28 10.83 13.54
C SER A 63 0.88 10.90 12.53
N ALA A 64 1.02 9.89 11.68
CA ALA A 64 2.02 9.86 10.62
C ALA A 64 1.79 10.99 9.59
N LYS A 65 0.53 11.20 9.15
CA LYS A 65 0.19 12.35 8.31
C LYS A 65 0.63 13.66 8.95
N LYS A 66 0.26 13.86 10.22
CA LYS A 66 0.64 15.08 10.93
C LYS A 66 2.16 15.26 11.00
N ALA A 67 2.91 14.20 11.27
CA ALA A 67 4.37 14.24 11.31
C ALA A 67 4.96 14.64 9.94
N VAL A 68 4.42 14.11 8.84
CA VAL A 68 4.84 14.47 7.48
C VAL A 68 4.52 15.94 7.19
N THR A 69 3.32 16.41 7.51
CA THR A 69 2.95 17.82 7.29
C THR A 69 3.79 18.79 8.13
N ASP A 70 4.12 18.41 9.37
CA ASP A 70 5.01 19.21 10.23
C ASP A 70 6.46 19.22 9.67
N ALA A 71 6.94 18.11 9.13
CA ALA A 71 8.29 17.99 8.57
C ALA A 71 8.48 18.77 7.27
N LEU A 72 7.48 18.76 6.40
CA LEU A 72 7.55 19.42 5.09
C LEU A 72 7.05 20.86 5.11
N GLY A 73 6.19 21.24 6.06
CA GLY A 73 5.64 22.58 6.16
C GLY A 73 4.97 23.04 4.87
N ASP A 74 5.39 24.17 4.32
CA ASP A 74 4.85 24.74 3.08
C ASP A 74 5.14 23.88 1.83
N ASN A 75 6.02 22.89 1.95
CA ASN A 75 6.31 21.94 0.86
C ASN A 75 5.36 20.72 0.87
N TYR A 76 4.36 20.66 1.74
CA TYR A 76 3.32 19.65 1.68
C TYR A 76 2.12 20.17 0.87
N TRP A 77 1.96 19.66 -0.35
CA TRP A 77 0.94 20.14 -1.29
C TRP A 77 -0.29 19.23 -1.51
N PRO A 78 -0.30 17.94 -1.11
CA PRO A 78 -1.54 17.18 -1.13
C PRO A 78 -2.61 17.85 -0.25
N ASP A 79 -3.80 18.09 -0.80
CA ASP A 79 -4.87 18.88 -0.15
C ASP A 79 -6.24 18.19 -0.16
N SER A 80 -6.33 17.05 -0.84
CA SER A 80 -7.58 16.32 -1.03
C SER A 80 -7.43 14.86 -0.73
N GLU A 81 -8.39 14.33 0.04
CA GLU A 81 -8.42 12.91 0.39
C GLU A 81 -8.58 12.01 -0.85
N ILE A 82 -7.81 10.94 -0.92
CA ILE A 82 -7.97 9.89 -1.92
C ILE A 82 -9.14 9.00 -1.50
N PRO A 83 -10.24 8.94 -2.28
CA PRO A 83 -11.37 8.07 -1.97
C PRO A 83 -10.99 6.59 -1.98
N GLY A 84 -11.61 5.78 -1.10
CA GLY A 84 -11.31 4.33 -1.02
C GLY A 84 -11.55 3.56 -2.32
N GLU A 85 -12.44 4.02 -3.17
CA GLU A 85 -12.68 3.44 -4.51
C GLU A 85 -11.42 3.53 -5.38
N MET A 86 -10.68 4.64 -5.29
CA MET A 86 -9.45 4.86 -6.04
C MET A 86 -8.31 3.93 -5.61
N LEU A 87 -8.32 3.41 -4.37
CA LEU A 87 -7.28 2.46 -3.94
C LEU A 87 -7.26 1.22 -4.83
N ASN A 88 -8.44 0.71 -5.18
CA ASN A 88 -8.52 -0.44 -6.09
C ASN A 88 -8.37 -0.04 -7.55
N GLU A 89 -9.03 1.03 -7.99
CA GLU A 89 -9.10 1.40 -9.42
C GLU A 89 -7.79 1.98 -9.94
N THR A 90 -7.11 2.79 -9.12
CA THR A 90 -5.90 3.51 -9.51
C THR A 90 -4.64 2.84 -8.97
N TYR A 91 -4.63 2.50 -7.67
CA TYR A 91 -3.44 1.96 -7.01
C TYR A 91 -3.38 0.43 -6.98
N GLY A 92 -4.43 -0.26 -7.45
CA GLY A 92 -4.48 -1.72 -7.49
C GLY A 92 -4.61 -2.40 -6.13
N VAL A 93 -4.94 -1.63 -5.07
CA VAL A 93 -5.05 -2.15 -3.70
C VAL A 93 -6.51 -2.42 -3.36
N SER A 94 -6.89 -3.68 -3.40
CA SER A 94 -8.24 -4.14 -3.07
C SER A 94 -8.57 -3.96 -1.59
N ALA A 95 -9.83 -3.67 -1.25
CA ALA A 95 -10.31 -3.51 0.13
C ALA A 95 -10.14 -4.77 1.01
N GLU A 96 -9.85 -5.90 0.40
CA GLU A 96 -9.56 -7.15 1.11
C GLU A 96 -8.14 -7.16 1.71
N LEU A 97 -7.25 -6.28 1.26
CA LEU A 97 -5.84 -6.27 1.61
C LEU A 97 -5.52 -5.39 2.81
N TYR A 98 -6.38 -4.44 3.17
CA TYR A 98 -6.09 -3.44 4.20
C TYR A 98 -7.23 -3.28 5.21
N ASP A 99 -6.88 -2.76 6.38
CA ASP A 99 -7.82 -2.41 7.47
C ASP A 99 -8.07 -0.91 7.53
N ALA A 100 -7.05 -0.13 7.24
CA ALA A 100 -7.10 1.32 7.29
C ALA A 100 -6.11 1.92 6.28
N TYR A 101 -6.38 3.14 5.85
CA TYR A 101 -5.45 3.91 5.03
C TYR A 101 -5.60 5.40 5.33
N MET A 102 -4.60 6.15 4.94
CA MET A 102 -4.61 7.60 4.80
C MET A 102 -3.98 7.92 3.44
N GLY A 103 -4.67 8.69 2.63
CA GLY A 103 -4.17 9.09 1.33
C GLY A 103 -4.62 10.50 0.99
N GLU A 104 -3.69 11.31 0.50
CA GLU A 104 -3.96 12.65 -0.02
C GLU A 104 -3.18 12.90 -1.32
N ALA A 105 -3.83 13.61 -2.21
CA ALA A 105 -3.27 14.09 -3.46
C ALA A 105 -3.84 15.49 -3.76
N PRO A 106 -3.24 16.29 -4.66
CA PRO A 106 -3.82 17.56 -5.05
C PRO A 106 -5.13 17.37 -5.84
N MET A 107 -6.08 18.25 -5.62
CA MET A 107 -7.32 18.29 -6.42
C MET A 107 -7.04 18.62 -7.90
N ILE A 108 -5.96 19.32 -8.19
CA ILE A 108 -5.59 19.74 -9.53
C ILE A 108 -4.66 18.71 -10.17
N SER A 109 -5.11 18.08 -11.27
CA SER A 109 -4.38 17.02 -11.98
C SER A 109 -3.04 17.44 -12.60
N ALA A 110 -2.72 18.72 -12.64
CA ALA A 110 -1.41 19.20 -13.11
C ALA A 110 -0.29 18.93 -12.10
N ASN A 111 -0.61 18.69 -10.84
CA ASN A 111 0.34 18.32 -9.80
C ASN A 111 0.10 16.87 -9.38
N VAL A 112 1.18 16.15 -9.16
CA VAL A 112 1.16 14.71 -8.86
C VAL A 112 1.63 14.38 -7.44
N ASP A 113 1.80 15.38 -6.58
CA ASP A 113 2.22 15.16 -5.21
C ASP A 113 1.22 14.24 -4.50
N THR A 114 1.70 13.15 -3.94
CA THR A 114 0.85 12.12 -3.34
C THR A 114 1.50 11.58 -2.07
N LEU A 115 0.72 11.51 -1.01
CA LEU A 115 1.04 10.78 0.21
C LEU A 115 -0.03 9.72 0.40
N LEU A 116 0.35 8.44 0.41
CA LEU A 116 -0.54 7.33 0.68
C LEU A 116 0.14 6.37 1.66
N ILE A 117 -0.53 6.09 2.79
CA ILE A 117 -0.07 5.15 3.80
C ILE A 117 -1.20 4.16 4.06
N ILE A 118 -0.92 2.87 3.91
CA ILE A 118 -1.89 1.79 4.02
C ILE A 118 -1.46 0.85 5.14
N HIS A 119 -2.34 0.59 6.10
CA HIS A 119 -2.18 -0.50 7.07
C HIS A 119 -2.76 -1.78 6.48
N ALA A 120 -1.89 -2.72 6.18
CA ALA A 120 -2.27 -4.00 5.61
C ALA A 120 -2.88 -4.92 6.68
N LYS A 121 -3.82 -5.77 6.27
CA LYS A 121 -4.30 -6.88 7.09
C LYS A 121 -3.19 -7.89 7.33
N ASP A 122 -3.36 -8.70 8.37
CA ASP A 122 -2.43 -9.77 8.71
C ASP A 122 -2.08 -10.62 7.48
N GLY A 123 -0.79 -10.72 7.19
CA GLY A 123 -0.25 -11.49 6.08
C GLY A 123 -0.48 -10.90 4.68
N LYS A 124 -1.00 -9.65 4.57
CA LYS A 124 -1.30 -8.99 3.30
C LYS A 124 -0.34 -7.87 2.91
N VAL A 125 0.62 -7.57 3.74
CA VAL A 125 1.54 -6.45 3.52
C VAL A 125 2.34 -6.58 2.21
N GLU A 126 2.77 -7.77 1.83
CA GLU A 126 3.49 -8.02 0.58
C GLU A 126 2.60 -7.80 -0.65
N GLU A 127 1.32 -8.17 -0.57
CA GLU A 127 0.36 -7.94 -1.66
C GLU A 127 0.10 -6.44 -1.86
N VAL A 128 -0.01 -5.67 -0.76
CA VAL A 128 -0.13 -4.20 -0.82
C VAL A 128 1.13 -3.56 -1.40
N GLU A 129 2.30 -3.99 -0.95
CA GLU A 129 3.59 -3.49 -1.44
C GLU A 129 3.77 -3.76 -2.94
N ASN A 130 3.43 -4.96 -3.39
CA ASN A 130 3.49 -5.32 -4.80
C ASN A 130 2.53 -4.49 -5.65
N ALA A 131 1.32 -4.22 -5.18
CA ALA A 131 0.35 -3.39 -5.89
C ALA A 131 0.86 -1.94 -6.04
N LEU A 132 1.38 -1.34 -4.96
CA LEU A 132 1.92 0.01 -4.99
C LEU A 132 3.19 0.13 -5.85
N ASN A 133 4.05 -0.89 -5.85
CA ASN A 133 5.21 -0.95 -6.75
C ASN A 133 4.77 -1.05 -8.21
N ALA A 134 3.77 -1.87 -8.54
CA ALA A 134 3.22 -1.96 -9.89
C ALA A 134 2.61 -0.63 -10.34
N TYR A 135 1.91 0.08 -9.46
CA TYR A 135 1.41 1.43 -9.73
C TYR A 135 2.56 2.41 -10.01
N ARG A 136 3.57 2.46 -9.14
CA ARG A 136 4.76 3.29 -9.33
C ARG A 136 5.44 3.00 -10.65
N ASP A 137 5.65 1.74 -10.98
CA ASP A 137 6.28 1.33 -12.24
C ASP A 137 5.46 1.78 -13.45
N SER A 138 4.12 1.74 -13.35
CA SER A 138 3.26 2.26 -14.41
C SER A 138 3.44 3.76 -14.64
N LEU A 139 3.57 4.55 -13.56
CA LEU A 139 3.83 5.99 -13.66
C LEU A 139 5.19 6.31 -14.28
N VAL A 140 6.24 5.61 -13.84
CA VAL A 140 7.62 5.83 -14.34
C VAL A 140 7.74 5.48 -15.83
N ASN A 141 6.98 4.50 -16.30
CA ASN A 141 6.99 4.06 -17.69
C ASN A 141 5.96 4.79 -18.58
N ASP A 142 5.10 5.64 -18.00
CA ASP A 142 4.11 6.40 -18.77
C ASP A 142 4.77 7.60 -19.48
N THR A 143 4.73 7.56 -20.80
CA THR A 143 5.29 8.61 -21.66
C THR A 143 4.36 9.82 -21.85
N MET A 144 3.15 9.78 -21.28
CA MET A 144 2.15 10.86 -21.42
C MET A 144 2.15 11.83 -20.22
N GLN A 145 3.09 11.69 -19.31
CA GLN A 145 3.22 12.57 -18.15
C GLN A 145 3.62 13.98 -18.54
N TYR A 146 3.15 14.96 -17.79
CA TYR A 146 3.61 16.35 -17.95
C TYR A 146 5.10 16.47 -17.61
N PRO A 147 5.90 17.17 -18.43
CA PRO A 147 7.35 17.31 -18.20
C PRO A 147 7.71 17.77 -16.78
N MET A 148 6.93 18.69 -16.20
CA MET A 148 7.15 19.22 -14.86
C MET A 148 6.97 18.16 -13.75
N ASN A 149 6.30 17.06 -14.04
CA ASN A 149 6.04 16.00 -13.07
C ASN A 149 7.05 14.83 -13.15
N LEU A 150 7.86 14.77 -14.21
CA LEU A 150 8.77 13.64 -14.45
C LEU A 150 9.75 13.44 -13.30
N GLY A 151 10.33 14.53 -12.79
CA GLY A 151 11.26 14.46 -11.66
C GLY A 151 10.61 13.92 -10.39
N LYS A 152 9.39 14.36 -10.08
CA LYS A 152 8.60 13.87 -8.93
C LYS A 152 8.26 12.39 -9.06
N ILE A 153 7.83 11.97 -10.25
CA ILE A 153 7.48 10.58 -10.55
C ILE A 153 8.70 9.67 -10.42
N GLN A 154 9.85 10.08 -10.97
CA GLN A 154 11.09 9.31 -10.87
C GLN A 154 11.61 9.22 -9.43
N ALA A 155 11.44 10.29 -8.66
CA ALA A 155 11.80 10.34 -7.24
C ALA A 155 10.84 9.57 -6.32
N SER A 156 9.64 9.18 -6.79
CA SER A 156 8.63 8.50 -5.97
C SER A 156 9.16 7.20 -5.37
N ARG A 157 8.66 6.86 -4.18
CA ARG A 157 9.10 5.66 -3.44
C ARG A 157 7.91 4.89 -2.88
N VAL A 158 8.06 3.58 -2.87
CA VAL A 158 7.26 2.68 -2.05
C VAL A 158 8.15 2.16 -0.94
N GLU A 159 7.67 2.19 0.29
CA GLU A 159 8.41 1.70 1.45
C GLU A 159 7.47 0.97 2.42
N ARG A 160 7.94 -0.18 2.90
CA ARG A 160 7.27 -0.96 3.93
C ARG A 160 7.84 -0.64 5.31
N ILE A 161 6.97 -0.36 6.28
CA ILE A 161 7.30 -0.08 7.67
C ILE A 161 6.39 -0.98 8.53
N GLY A 162 6.90 -2.12 8.98
CA GLY A 162 6.10 -3.12 9.68
C GLY A 162 4.93 -3.62 8.82
N ASP A 163 3.71 -3.41 9.28
CA ASP A 163 2.46 -3.76 8.57
C ASP A 163 1.89 -2.58 7.75
N TYR A 164 2.64 -1.48 7.68
CA TYR A 164 2.29 -0.33 6.84
C TYR A 164 3.08 -0.35 5.54
N VAL A 165 2.44 0.10 4.46
CA VAL A 165 3.10 0.37 3.18
C VAL A 165 2.80 1.80 2.76
N CYS A 166 3.86 2.54 2.46
CA CYS A 166 3.79 3.95 2.08
C CYS A 166 4.12 4.10 0.60
N PHE A 167 3.34 4.91 -0.12
CA PHE A 167 3.72 5.50 -1.39
C PHE A 167 3.88 7.00 -1.18
N VAL A 168 5.08 7.52 -1.47
CA VAL A 168 5.41 8.93 -1.38
C VAL A 168 5.90 9.45 -2.73
N GLN A 169 5.28 10.53 -3.18
CA GLN A 169 5.60 11.23 -4.40
C GLN A 169 5.41 12.73 -4.12
N LEU A 170 6.40 13.33 -3.53
CA LEU A 170 6.35 14.69 -3.01
C LEU A 170 7.49 15.51 -3.62
N GLY A 171 7.30 16.79 -3.78
CA GLY A 171 8.30 17.66 -4.38
C GLY A 171 7.89 19.13 -4.35
N ALA A 172 6.63 19.40 -4.04
CA ALA A 172 6.09 20.75 -3.96
C ALA A 172 6.52 21.65 -5.14
N ASP A 173 7.10 22.81 -4.85
CA ASP A 173 7.61 23.74 -5.86
C ASP A 173 9.06 23.38 -6.26
N THR A 174 9.24 22.92 -7.49
CA THR A 174 10.55 22.58 -8.08
C THR A 174 11.22 23.74 -8.79
N SER A 175 10.57 24.91 -8.88
CA SER A 175 11.05 26.06 -9.67
C SER A 175 12.45 26.54 -9.29
N SER A 176 12.84 26.37 -8.03
CA SER A 176 14.17 26.76 -7.54
C SER A 176 15.32 25.91 -8.08
N VAL A 177 15.03 24.71 -8.58
CA VAL A 177 16.02 23.73 -9.06
C VAL A 177 15.87 23.38 -10.55
N GLU A 178 14.78 23.79 -11.20
CA GLU A 178 14.49 23.47 -12.60
C GLU A 178 15.58 23.95 -13.57
N GLU A 179 16.15 25.15 -13.33
CA GLU A 179 17.23 25.70 -14.17
C GLU A 179 18.54 24.89 -14.07
N GLN A 180 18.67 24.03 -13.04
CA GLN A 180 19.84 23.17 -12.82
C GLN A 180 19.73 21.84 -13.56
N GLY A 181 18.56 21.55 -14.15
CA GLY A 181 18.28 20.35 -14.95
C GLY A 181 17.56 19.23 -14.20
N ASP A 182 17.16 18.22 -14.95
CA ASP A 182 16.28 17.14 -14.47
C ASP A 182 16.86 16.38 -13.26
N GLU A 183 18.17 16.13 -13.22
CA GLU A 183 18.83 15.43 -12.13
C GLU A 183 18.74 16.22 -10.81
N ALA A 184 18.82 17.54 -10.86
CA ALA A 184 18.66 18.40 -9.69
C ALA A 184 17.21 18.36 -9.17
N VAL A 185 16.23 18.35 -10.08
CA VAL A 185 14.80 18.20 -9.72
C VAL A 185 14.55 16.85 -9.07
N ILE A 186 15.07 15.76 -9.63
CA ILE A 186 14.93 14.41 -9.06
C ILE A 186 15.54 14.37 -7.65
N THR A 187 16.76 14.88 -7.49
CA THR A 187 17.45 14.91 -6.20
C THR A 187 16.65 15.68 -5.15
N TYR A 188 16.16 16.86 -5.50
CA TYR A 188 15.32 17.66 -4.62
C TYR A 188 14.05 16.90 -4.18
N CYS A 189 13.35 16.26 -5.13
CA CYS A 189 12.17 15.48 -4.81
C CYS A 189 12.50 14.23 -3.95
N GLN A 190 13.65 13.60 -4.16
CA GLN A 190 14.13 12.50 -3.32
C GLN A 190 14.35 12.96 -1.87
N GLU A 191 14.91 14.16 -1.67
CA GLU A 191 15.09 14.74 -0.35
C GLU A 191 13.75 15.00 0.35
N GLN A 192 12.75 15.53 -0.37
CA GLN A 192 11.40 15.73 0.18
C GLN A 192 10.74 14.40 0.56
N ASN A 193 10.86 13.38 -0.29
CA ASN A 193 10.34 12.04 0.00
C ASN A 193 11.05 11.41 1.21
N GLU A 194 12.35 11.58 1.35
CA GLU A 194 13.09 11.04 2.51
C GLU A 194 12.69 11.72 3.82
N LEU A 195 12.48 13.05 3.82
CA LEU A 195 11.95 13.76 5.00
C LEU A 195 10.59 13.22 5.42
N ALA A 196 9.71 12.95 4.45
CA ALA A 196 8.40 12.36 4.72
C ALA A 196 8.52 10.94 5.29
N LEU A 197 9.32 10.09 4.68
CA LEU A 197 9.53 8.71 5.11
C LEU A 197 10.16 8.63 6.50
N GLU A 198 11.11 9.50 6.81
CA GLU A 198 11.71 9.56 8.15
C GLU A 198 10.68 9.93 9.21
N ALA A 199 9.81 10.92 8.92
CA ALA A 199 8.72 11.30 9.83
C ALA A 199 7.72 10.15 10.04
N ILE A 200 7.43 9.38 8.99
CA ILE A 200 6.56 8.19 9.06
C ILE A 200 7.21 7.10 9.90
N ARG A 201 8.47 6.76 9.68
CA ARG A 201 9.20 5.74 10.46
C ARG A 201 9.19 6.08 11.94
N GLN A 202 9.54 7.30 12.30
CA GLN A 202 9.56 7.77 13.70
C GLN A 202 8.18 7.68 14.38
N THR A 203 7.11 7.62 13.61
CA THR A 203 5.74 7.57 14.13
C THR A 203 5.19 6.15 14.20
N LEU A 204 5.60 5.27 13.26
CA LEU A 204 5.00 3.95 13.08
C LEU A 204 5.90 2.79 13.57
N GLU A 205 7.20 3.02 13.82
CA GLU A 205 8.13 2.07 14.46
C GLU A 205 8.08 2.18 15.99
#